data_55763062a7dfa026fd5ef1a89ec60bc3
#
_entry.id   55763062a7dfa026fd5ef1a89ec60bc3
#
_cell.length_a   1.000
_cell.length_b   1.000
_cell.length_c   1.000
_cell.angle_alpha   90.00
_cell.angle_beta   90.00
_cell.angle_gamma   90.00
#
_symmetry.space_group_name_H-M   'P 1'
#
loop_
_entity.id
_entity.type
_entity.pdbx_description
1 polymer ?
#
loop_
_entity_poly.entity_id
_entity_poly.type
_entity_poly.pdbx_seq_one_letter_code
_entity_poly.pdbx_strand_id
1 'polypeptide(L)'
;MIKILLILFVLPGIVFDHNPNSTANREFKFNRIASPSKDDAATQAKLTLIDGDLDGGSAELAALTDGRLPRDEDEPGSNVYFRAGSSGGRFRMDFGSSIDIAQVNSYSWHPNSRGPQLYKLYAADGSDPKFNLDPKRGVDPASCGWKLIALVSTLPNEGEMGGQYAASVTDIGNYRYLLFDIYVTELYDNWGNTFYSEIDVIRK
;
A
#
# COMPACT_ATOMS: atom_id res chain seq x y z
N MET A 1 39.65 24.80 6.94
CA MET A 1 39.22 23.37 6.73
C MET A 1 37.72 23.32 6.62
N ILE A 2 37.19 23.11 5.42
CA ILE A 2 35.75 22.95 5.18
C ILE A 2 35.41 21.49 5.49
N LYS A 3 34.59 21.24 6.53
CA LYS A 3 34.03 19.92 6.77
C LYS A 3 32.90 19.69 5.76
N ILE A 4 33.16 18.89 4.74
CA ILE A 4 32.12 18.40 3.85
C ILE A 4 31.30 17.37 4.64
N LEU A 5 30.07 17.72 5.02
CA LEU A 5 29.10 16.78 5.60
C LEU A 5 28.57 15.91 4.44
N LEU A 6 29.04 14.69 4.34
CA LEU A 6 28.53 13.73 3.39
C LEU A 6 27.14 13.24 3.92
N ILE A 7 26.07 13.80 3.37
CA ILE A 7 24.72 13.30 3.65
C ILE A 7 24.53 12.04 2.80
N LEU A 8 24.57 10.89 3.45
CA LEU A 8 24.27 9.62 2.81
C LEU A 8 22.76 9.54 2.62
N PHE A 9 22.27 9.71 1.40
CA PHE A 9 20.88 9.40 1.07
C PHE A 9 20.74 7.89 0.97
N VAL A 10 20.07 7.28 1.96
CA VAL A 10 19.60 5.90 1.86
C VAL A 10 18.36 5.93 0.96
N LEU A 11 18.43 5.22 -0.17
CA LEU A 11 17.25 5.02 -1.01
C LEU A 11 16.36 3.95 -0.38
N PRO A 12 15.04 4.09 -0.41
CA PRO A 12 14.13 3.07 0.06
C PRO A 12 14.40 1.74 -0.63
N GLY A 13 14.53 0.68 0.14
CA GLY A 13 14.56 -0.69 -0.36
C GLY A 13 13.16 -1.18 -0.65
N ILE A 14 12.98 -1.99 -1.71
CA ILE A 14 11.71 -2.65 -1.99
C ILE A 14 11.95 -4.15 -2.08
N VAL A 15 11.16 -4.92 -1.32
CA VAL A 15 11.17 -6.40 -1.34
C VAL A 15 9.77 -6.87 -1.74
N PHE A 16 9.70 -7.85 -2.63
CA PHE A 16 8.44 -8.49 -3.03
C PHE A 16 8.45 -9.96 -2.64
N ASP A 17 7.29 -10.48 -2.27
CA ASP A 17 7.09 -11.90 -2.03
C ASP A 17 5.77 -12.36 -2.65
N HIS A 18 5.70 -13.63 -3.06
CA HIS A 18 4.55 -14.20 -3.74
C HIS A 18 4.35 -15.65 -3.33
N ASN A 19 3.15 -15.98 -2.89
CA ASN A 19 2.67 -17.34 -2.74
C ASN A 19 1.68 -17.63 -3.85
N PRO A 20 2.00 -18.44 -4.87
CA PRO A 20 1.02 -18.85 -5.88
C PRO A 20 -0.17 -19.57 -5.23
N ASN A 21 -1.29 -19.68 -5.94
CA ASN A 21 -2.54 -20.27 -5.41
C ASN A 21 -2.31 -21.61 -4.71
N SER A 22 -1.39 -22.45 -5.21
CA SER A 22 -1.09 -23.76 -4.63
C SER A 22 -0.42 -23.71 -3.25
N THR A 23 0.15 -22.58 -2.84
CA THR A 23 0.85 -22.39 -1.57
C THR A 23 0.29 -21.26 -0.72
N ALA A 24 -0.73 -20.55 -1.23
CA ALA A 24 -1.45 -19.54 -0.48
C ALA A 24 -2.00 -20.11 0.84
N ASN A 25 -1.93 -19.32 1.92
CA ASN A 25 -2.28 -19.78 3.26
C ASN A 25 -2.90 -18.64 4.10
N ARG A 26 -3.78 -19.02 5.05
CA ARG A 26 -4.54 -18.07 5.87
C ARG A 26 -3.72 -17.21 6.80
N GLU A 27 -2.50 -17.63 7.11
CA GLU A 27 -1.57 -16.89 7.96
C GLU A 27 -0.71 -15.89 7.17
N PHE A 28 -0.85 -15.82 5.84
CA PHE A 28 -0.03 -14.97 4.97
C PHE A 28 1.47 -15.13 5.26
N LYS A 29 1.92 -16.39 5.36
CA LYS A 29 3.33 -16.69 5.58
C LYS A 29 4.10 -16.58 4.27
N PHE A 30 5.05 -15.67 4.24
CA PHE A 30 5.97 -15.44 3.13
C PHE A 30 7.40 -15.80 3.51
N ASN A 31 8.30 -15.85 2.54
CA ASN A 31 9.70 -16.22 2.77
C ASN A 31 10.53 -15.05 3.31
N ARG A 32 10.28 -13.82 2.86
CA ARG A 32 11.12 -12.64 3.13
C ARG A 32 10.38 -11.53 3.88
N ILE A 33 9.07 -11.50 3.76
CA ILE A 33 8.22 -10.47 4.38
C ILE A 33 7.47 -11.12 5.53
N ALA A 34 7.45 -10.48 6.68
CA ALA A 34 6.70 -10.98 7.84
C ALA A 34 5.20 -11.08 7.51
N SER A 35 4.51 -12.02 8.17
CA SER A 35 3.03 -12.04 8.12
C SER A 35 2.44 -10.75 8.69
N PRO A 36 1.23 -10.35 8.26
CA PRO A 36 0.56 -9.16 8.77
C PRO A 36 0.45 -9.13 10.30
N SER A 37 0.60 -7.95 10.87
CA SER A 37 0.58 -7.71 12.32
C SER A 37 -0.66 -6.93 12.71
N LYS A 38 -1.21 -7.24 13.91
CA LYS A 38 -2.29 -6.43 14.52
C LYS A 38 -1.76 -5.27 15.33
N ASP A 39 -0.46 -5.24 15.60
CA ASP A 39 0.15 -4.40 16.63
C ASP A 39 1.25 -3.54 16.00
N ASP A 40 0.84 -2.68 15.09
CA ASP A 40 1.70 -1.77 14.35
C ASP A 40 1.15 -0.32 14.36
N ALA A 41 1.86 0.60 13.73
CA ALA A 41 1.44 2.01 13.74
C ALA A 41 0.20 2.28 12.88
N ALA A 42 -0.12 1.42 11.90
CA ALA A 42 -1.27 1.61 11.03
C ALA A 42 -2.60 1.41 11.77
N THR A 43 -2.64 0.53 12.79
CA THR A 43 -3.85 0.23 13.58
C THR A 43 -4.50 1.49 14.20
N GLN A 44 -3.70 2.50 14.53
CA GLN A 44 -4.20 3.75 15.12
C GLN A 44 -4.27 4.91 14.12
N ALA A 45 -3.89 4.69 12.87
CA ALA A 45 -3.92 5.71 11.85
C ALA A 45 -5.36 5.98 11.38
N LYS A 46 -5.67 7.25 11.10
CA LYS A 46 -6.92 7.61 10.45
C LYS A 46 -6.78 7.45 8.95
N LEU A 47 -7.57 6.55 8.36
CA LEU A 47 -7.65 6.38 6.93
C LEU A 47 -8.73 7.29 6.32
N THR A 48 -8.44 7.89 5.17
CA THR A 48 -9.37 8.76 4.45
C THR A 48 -9.29 8.45 2.96
N LEU A 49 -10.42 8.09 2.36
CA LEU A 49 -10.54 7.98 0.90
C LEU A 49 -10.48 9.39 0.30
N ILE A 50 -9.49 9.63 -0.56
CA ILE A 50 -9.27 10.93 -1.21
C ILE A 50 -9.98 10.95 -2.56
N ASP A 51 -9.82 9.89 -3.34
CA ASP A 51 -10.34 9.80 -4.70
C ASP A 51 -10.61 8.35 -5.10
N GLY A 52 -11.54 8.17 -6.04
CA GLY A 52 -12.03 6.86 -6.46
C GLY A 52 -13.18 6.37 -5.58
N ASP A 53 -13.87 5.35 -6.06
CA ASP A 53 -14.98 4.69 -5.36
C ASP A 53 -14.58 3.27 -4.99
N LEU A 54 -14.80 2.87 -3.75
CA LEU A 54 -14.71 1.46 -3.37
C LEU A 54 -15.86 0.67 -4.03
N ASP A 55 -15.61 -0.58 -4.33
CA ASP A 55 -16.65 -1.48 -4.85
C ASP A 55 -17.72 -1.73 -3.78
N GLY A 56 -18.95 -2.00 -4.21
CA GLY A 56 -20.06 -2.26 -3.28
C GLY A 56 -19.92 -3.54 -2.45
N GLY A 57 -19.04 -4.46 -2.86
CA GLY A 57 -18.67 -5.66 -2.11
C GLY A 57 -17.40 -5.51 -1.28
N SER A 58 -16.68 -4.39 -1.41
CA SER A 58 -15.45 -4.10 -0.67
C SER A 58 -15.72 -3.90 0.81
N ALA A 59 -14.78 -4.30 1.66
CA ALA A 59 -14.73 -3.83 3.03
C ALA A 59 -14.49 -2.31 3.10
N GLU A 60 -14.78 -1.71 4.26
CA GLU A 60 -14.42 -0.33 4.58
C GLU A 60 -12.88 -0.16 4.65
N LEU A 61 -12.37 1.06 4.40
CA LEU A 61 -10.92 1.33 4.45
C LEU A 61 -10.24 0.86 5.75
N ALA A 62 -10.97 0.88 6.87
CA ALA A 62 -10.44 0.45 8.17
C ALA A 62 -10.00 -1.02 8.18
N ALA A 63 -10.52 -1.84 7.28
CA ALA A 63 -10.10 -3.24 7.15
C ALA A 63 -8.64 -3.39 6.70
N LEU A 64 -8.05 -2.34 6.11
CA LEU A 64 -6.61 -2.35 5.75
C LEU A 64 -5.66 -2.34 6.95
N THR A 65 -6.16 -2.13 8.17
CA THR A 65 -5.30 -1.94 9.36
C THR A 65 -5.91 -2.57 10.61
N ASP A 66 -6.88 -3.48 10.46
CA ASP A 66 -7.59 -4.08 11.60
C ASP A 66 -7.02 -5.45 12.02
N GLY A 67 -6.02 -5.94 11.29
CA GLY A 67 -5.35 -7.21 11.52
C GLY A 67 -6.25 -8.42 11.25
N ARG A 68 -7.32 -8.26 10.50
CA ARG A 68 -8.19 -9.35 10.06
C ARG A 68 -7.86 -9.74 8.63
N LEU A 69 -7.42 -10.95 8.45
CA LEU A 69 -7.04 -11.48 7.14
C LEU A 69 -8.19 -12.26 6.50
N PRO A 70 -8.32 -12.22 5.17
CA PRO A 70 -9.25 -13.08 4.46
C PRO A 70 -8.90 -14.55 4.73
N ARG A 71 -9.92 -15.40 4.75
CA ARG A 71 -9.80 -16.84 4.99
C ARG A 71 -9.81 -17.66 3.71
N ASP A 72 -10.14 -16.99 2.60
CA ASP A 72 -10.25 -17.58 1.28
C ASP A 72 -9.68 -16.62 0.22
N GLU A 73 -9.33 -17.16 -0.94
CA GLU A 73 -8.73 -16.44 -2.05
C GLU A 73 -9.67 -15.45 -2.75
N ASP A 74 -10.98 -15.57 -2.54
CA ASP A 74 -12.02 -14.67 -3.05
C ASP A 74 -13.01 -14.34 -1.95
N GLU A 75 -12.60 -13.50 -0.99
CA GLU A 75 -13.42 -13.03 0.13
C GLU A 75 -13.56 -11.49 0.07
N PRO A 76 -14.47 -10.95 -0.79
CA PRO A 76 -14.60 -9.52 -1.03
C PRO A 76 -14.76 -8.69 0.25
N GLY A 77 -15.62 -9.13 1.18
CA GLY A 77 -15.90 -8.42 2.43
C GLY A 77 -14.77 -8.34 3.44
N SER A 78 -13.64 -9.02 3.19
CA SER A 78 -12.42 -8.97 3.99
C SER A 78 -11.27 -8.23 3.29
N ASN A 79 -11.54 -7.70 2.09
CA ASN A 79 -10.54 -6.98 1.29
C ASN A 79 -11.06 -5.59 0.92
N VAL A 80 -10.14 -4.64 0.78
CA VAL A 80 -10.42 -3.30 0.26
C VAL A 80 -10.01 -3.23 -1.20
N TYR A 81 -10.96 -2.88 -2.06
CA TYR A 81 -10.70 -2.74 -3.49
C TYR A 81 -11.59 -1.69 -4.14
N PHE A 82 -11.06 -1.08 -5.18
CA PHE A 82 -11.78 -0.08 -5.96
C PHE A 82 -12.77 -0.73 -6.92
N ARG A 83 -13.77 0.04 -7.30
CA ARG A 83 -14.86 -0.38 -8.18
C ARG A 83 -14.33 -0.93 -9.50
N ALA A 84 -14.90 -2.03 -9.95
CA ALA A 84 -14.62 -2.61 -11.27
C ALA A 84 -14.80 -1.58 -12.39
N GLY A 85 -13.92 -1.60 -13.39
CA GLY A 85 -13.91 -0.65 -14.51
C GLY A 85 -13.40 0.75 -14.15
N SER A 86 -13.02 1.01 -12.89
CA SER A 86 -12.33 2.25 -12.50
C SER A 86 -10.82 2.13 -12.70
N SER A 87 -10.12 3.26 -12.69
CA SER A 87 -8.66 3.30 -12.80
C SER A 87 -7.92 3.19 -11.45
N GLY A 88 -8.59 2.67 -10.42
CA GLY A 88 -8.09 2.65 -9.04
C GLY A 88 -8.50 3.90 -8.27
N GLY A 89 -7.71 4.30 -7.26
CA GLY A 89 -8.03 5.46 -6.42
C GLY A 89 -6.89 5.87 -5.50
N ARG A 90 -7.19 6.77 -4.57
CA ARG A 90 -6.26 7.28 -3.57
C ARG A 90 -6.84 7.25 -2.19
N PHE A 91 -6.04 6.84 -1.22
CA PHE A 91 -6.34 7.05 0.19
C PHE A 91 -5.10 7.51 0.96
N ARG A 92 -5.34 8.13 2.09
CA ARG A 92 -4.32 8.66 3.00
C ARG A 92 -4.44 8.01 4.36
N MET A 93 -3.28 7.75 4.99
CA MET A 93 -3.13 7.46 6.42
C MET A 93 -2.61 8.72 7.12
N ASP A 94 -3.20 9.08 8.27
CA ASP A 94 -2.74 10.15 9.17
C ASP A 94 -2.45 9.54 10.55
N PHE A 95 -1.20 9.60 10.98
CA PHE A 95 -0.75 9.10 12.29
C PHE A 95 -0.96 10.10 13.42
N GLY A 96 -1.60 11.26 13.14
CA GLY A 96 -1.81 12.34 14.13
C GLY A 96 -0.57 13.18 14.43
N SER A 97 0.62 12.59 14.40
CA SER A 97 1.92 13.24 14.51
C SER A 97 2.96 12.54 13.64
N SER A 98 4.09 13.19 13.40
CA SER A 98 5.21 12.53 12.71
C SER A 98 5.76 11.38 13.53
N ILE A 99 5.99 10.25 12.88
CA ILE A 99 6.59 9.04 13.44
C ILE A 99 7.77 8.60 12.56
N ASP A 100 8.76 7.94 13.16
CA ASP A 100 9.89 7.39 12.40
C ASP A 100 9.50 6.01 11.85
N ILE A 101 9.27 5.95 10.53
CA ILE A 101 8.78 4.76 9.83
C ILE A 101 9.97 3.99 9.27
N ALA A 102 10.18 2.78 9.80
CA ALA A 102 11.17 1.86 9.28
C ALA A 102 10.69 1.19 7.99
N GLN A 103 9.42 0.77 7.96
CA GLN A 103 8.91 -0.11 6.92
C GLN A 103 7.40 0.04 6.75
N VAL A 104 6.94 -0.10 5.51
CA VAL A 104 5.52 -0.26 5.15
C VAL A 104 5.38 -1.55 4.37
N ASN A 105 4.51 -2.44 4.86
CA ASN A 105 4.13 -3.66 4.16
C ASN A 105 2.72 -3.54 3.62
N SER A 106 2.45 -4.15 2.49
CA SER A 106 1.11 -4.30 1.93
C SER A 106 0.88 -5.74 1.49
N TYR A 107 -0.35 -6.22 1.69
CA TYR A 107 -0.73 -7.60 1.42
C TYR A 107 -1.99 -7.65 0.59
N SER A 108 -2.07 -8.64 -0.29
CA SER A 108 -3.24 -8.88 -1.14
C SER A 108 -3.41 -10.37 -1.43
N TRP A 109 -4.64 -10.81 -1.65
CA TRP A 109 -4.95 -12.19 -2.00
C TRP A 109 -6.14 -12.27 -2.95
N HIS A 110 -5.92 -12.89 -4.11
CA HIS A 110 -6.99 -13.22 -5.07
C HIS A 110 -6.51 -14.32 -6.04
N PRO A 111 -7.39 -15.20 -6.54
CA PRO A 111 -6.97 -16.32 -7.38
C PRO A 111 -6.51 -15.95 -8.79
N ASN A 112 -6.63 -14.68 -9.20
CA ASN A 112 -6.24 -14.21 -10.55
C ASN A 112 -5.81 -12.73 -10.58
N SER A 113 -6.17 -11.96 -11.61
CA SER A 113 -5.70 -10.59 -11.93
C SER A 113 -5.84 -9.55 -10.81
N ARG A 114 -6.60 -9.82 -9.76
CA ARG A 114 -6.79 -8.92 -8.60
C ARG A 114 -5.86 -9.26 -7.42
N GLY A 115 -4.95 -10.25 -7.58
CA GLY A 115 -3.91 -10.57 -6.61
C GLY A 115 -2.76 -9.56 -6.60
N PRO A 116 -2.14 -9.25 -7.76
CA PRO A 116 -1.00 -8.35 -7.83
C PRO A 116 -1.33 -6.93 -7.39
N GLN A 117 -0.30 -6.22 -6.90
CA GLN A 117 -0.39 -4.84 -6.42
C GLN A 117 0.31 -3.88 -7.38
N LEU A 118 -0.29 -2.71 -7.60
CA LEU A 118 0.32 -1.60 -8.33
C LEU A 118 -0.06 -0.28 -7.68
N TYR A 119 0.90 0.40 -7.05
CA TYR A 119 0.66 1.70 -6.44
C TYR A 119 1.94 2.54 -6.31
N LYS A 120 1.78 3.85 -6.18
CA LYS A 120 2.81 4.75 -5.69
C LYS A 120 2.57 5.05 -4.22
N LEU A 121 3.63 4.93 -3.41
CA LEU A 121 3.65 5.34 -2.02
C LEU A 121 4.28 6.73 -1.92
N TYR A 122 3.56 7.66 -1.33
CA TYR A 122 4.08 8.98 -0.99
C TYR A 122 4.04 9.18 0.53
N ALA A 123 4.89 10.08 1.03
CA ALA A 123 4.91 10.47 2.43
C ALA A 123 5.03 11.99 2.57
N ALA A 124 4.49 12.54 3.66
CA ALA A 124 4.60 13.95 4.00
C ALA A 124 4.57 14.15 5.52
N ASP A 125 5.21 15.21 5.99
CA ASP A 125 5.09 15.69 7.37
C ASP A 125 4.04 16.81 7.52
N GLY A 126 3.62 17.42 6.41
CA GLY A 126 2.67 18.51 6.34
C GLY A 126 3.28 19.90 6.52
N SER A 127 4.60 20.03 6.58
CA SER A 127 5.29 21.31 6.84
C SER A 127 5.50 22.16 5.57
N ASP A 128 5.41 21.57 4.38
CA ASP A 128 5.57 22.30 3.12
C ASP A 128 4.46 23.37 2.97
N PRO A 129 4.78 24.65 2.70
CA PRO A 129 3.78 25.70 2.49
C PRO A 129 2.78 25.42 1.35
N LYS A 130 3.14 24.54 0.41
CA LYS A 130 2.26 24.08 -0.68
C LYS A 130 1.49 22.82 -0.36
N PHE A 131 1.61 22.32 0.89
CA PHE A 131 1.04 21.03 1.24
C PHE A 131 -0.48 21.00 1.02
N ASN A 132 -0.90 20.12 0.12
CA ASN A 132 -2.29 19.75 -0.08
C ASN A 132 -2.53 18.41 0.59
N LEU A 133 -3.36 18.40 1.63
CA LEU A 133 -3.62 17.20 2.44
C LEU A 133 -4.31 16.10 1.61
N ASP A 134 -5.21 16.48 0.70
CA ASP A 134 -6.08 15.56 -0.05
C ASP A 134 -5.99 15.81 -1.57
N PRO A 135 -4.81 15.58 -2.20
CA PRO A 135 -4.64 15.82 -3.62
C PRO A 135 -5.47 14.81 -4.43
N LYS A 136 -6.47 15.28 -5.15
CA LYS A 136 -7.30 14.45 -6.04
C LYS A 136 -6.48 13.86 -7.19
N ARG A 137 -6.94 12.76 -7.78
CA ARG A 137 -6.33 12.22 -9.00
C ARG A 137 -6.35 13.29 -10.11
N GLY A 138 -5.28 13.36 -10.90
CA GLY A 138 -5.03 14.47 -11.80
C GLY A 138 -4.10 15.55 -11.24
N VAL A 139 -3.90 15.60 -9.90
CA VAL A 139 -2.87 16.39 -9.25
C VAL A 139 -1.70 15.46 -8.92
N ASP A 140 -0.49 15.80 -9.36
CA ASP A 140 0.72 15.08 -8.93
C ASP A 140 1.01 15.43 -7.45
N PRO A 141 0.97 14.46 -6.53
CA PRO A 141 1.26 14.71 -5.12
C PRO A 141 2.64 15.36 -4.90
N ALA A 142 3.64 15.03 -5.71
CA ALA A 142 4.97 15.61 -5.60
C ALA A 142 4.98 17.14 -5.87
N SER A 143 4.00 17.66 -6.62
CA SER A 143 3.86 19.09 -6.88
C SER A 143 3.25 19.89 -5.71
N CYS A 144 2.72 19.20 -4.70
CA CYS A 144 1.99 19.81 -3.59
C CYS A 144 2.39 19.25 -2.22
N GLY A 145 3.70 19.09 -2.00
CA GLY A 145 4.29 18.85 -0.68
C GLY A 145 4.38 17.38 -0.27
N TRP A 146 4.08 16.43 -1.16
CA TRP A 146 4.31 15.02 -0.93
C TRP A 146 5.62 14.56 -1.56
N LYS A 147 6.34 13.68 -0.89
CA LYS A 147 7.55 13.04 -1.42
C LYS A 147 7.19 11.64 -1.93
N LEU A 148 7.52 11.35 -3.17
CA LEU A 148 7.44 9.98 -3.69
C LEU A 148 8.49 9.12 -2.96
N ILE A 149 8.05 8.06 -2.32
CA ILE A 149 8.88 7.09 -1.60
C ILE A 149 9.18 5.89 -2.50
N ALA A 150 8.14 5.29 -3.10
CA ALA A 150 8.29 4.09 -3.90
C ALA A 150 7.21 3.98 -4.98
N LEU A 151 7.56 3.29 -6.07
CA LEU A 151 6.61 2.65 -6.99
C LEU A 151 6.63 1.15 -6.69
N VAL A 152 5.52 0.63 -6.21
CA VAL A 152 5.34 -0.79 -5.92
C VAL A 152 4.59 -1.43 -7.08
N SER A 153 5.19 -2.49 -7.66
CA SER A 153 4.57 -3.33 -8.68
C SER A 153 4.94 -4.77 -8.40
N THR A 154 3.96 -5.57 -8.04
CA THR A 154 4.13 -7.03 -7.88
C THR A 154 3.59 -7.80 -9.09
N LEU A 155 3.29 -7.10 -10.19
CA LEU A 155 2.87 -7.72 -11.44
C LEU A 155 3.94 -8.71 -11.90
N PRO A 156 3.57 -9.97 -12.17
CA PRO A 156 4.52 -10.94 -12.71
C PRO A 156 4.90 -10.56 -14.13
N ASN A 157 6.15 -10.82 -14.51
CA ASN A 157 6.59 -10.66 -15.91
C ASN A 157 5.98 -11.72 -16.81
N GLU A 158 5.78 -12.92 -16.27
CA GLU A 158 5.20 -14.09 -16.95
C GLU A 158 4.48 -14.96 -15.90
N GLY A 159 3.51 -15.77 -16.34
CA GLY A 159 2.83 -16.75 -15.50
C GLY A 159 1.50 -16.28 -14.91
N GLU A 160 1.04 -16.99 -13.90
CA GLU A 160 -0.25 -16.75 -13.27
C GLU A 160 -0.20 -15.50 -12.38
N MET A 161 -1.27 -14.71 -12.46
CA MET A 161 -1.45 -13.51 -11.62
C MET A 161 -2.09 -13.82 -10.27
N GLY A 162 -2.49 -15.06 -10.02
CA GLY A 162 -3.20 -15.46 -8.81
C GLY A 162 -2.29 -15.76 -7.63
N GLY A 163 -2.87 -15.69 -6.43
CA GLY A 163 -2.20 -15.98 -5.17
C GLY A 163 -2.13 -14.81 -4.21
N GLN A 164 -1.26 -14.95 -3.22
CA GLN A 164 -0.97 -13.92 -2.23
C GLN A 164 0.28 -13.15 -2.62
N TYR A 165 0.20 -11.84 -2.55
CA TYR A 165 1.33 -10.94 -2.77
C TYR A 165 1.61 -10.12 -1.53
N ALA A 166 2.90 -9.93 -1.25
CA ALA A 166 3.37 -9.00 -0.26
C ALA A 166 4.42 -8.07 -0.86
N ALA A 167 4.37 -6.80 -0.50
CA ALA A 167 5.39 -5.82 -0.81
C ALA A 167 5.84 -5.14 0.47
N SER A 168 7.14 -4.91 0.61
CA SER A 168 7.74 -4.22 1.74
C SER A 168 8.62 -3.08 1.22
N VAL A 169 8.34 -1.86 1.67
CA VAL A 169 9.14 -0.66 1.41
C VAL A 169 9.84 -0.27 2.70
N THR A 170 11.19 -0.21 2.69
CA THR A 170 12.01 0.07 3.87
C THR A 170 12.65 1.46 3.83
N ASP A 171 13.21 1.91 4.95
CA ASP A 171 13.96 3.17 5.09
C ASP A 171 13.16 4.42 4.69
N ILE A 172 11.92 4.50 5.13
CA ILE A 172 10.97 5.54 4.75
C ILE A 172 11.32 6.89 5.38
N GLY A 173 11.52 6.92 6.71
CA GLY A 173 11.90 8.12 7.47
C GLY A 173 10.79 8.68 8.34
N ASN A 174 10.91 9.95 8.73
CA ASN A 174 10.01 10.59 9.70
C ASN A 174 8.90 11.37 8.99
N TYR A 175 7.66 10.87 9.09
CA TYR A 175 6.49 11.46 8.42
C TYR A 175 5.22 11.29 9.26
N ARG A 176 4.27 12.23 9.08
CA ARG A 176 2.93 12.15 9.65
C ARG A 176 1.94 11.44 8.74
N TYR A 177 2.12 11.57 7.43
CA TYR A 177 1.15 11.09 6.45
C TYR A 177 1.79 10.13 5.46
N LEU A 178 1.03 9.10 5.10
CA LEU A 178 1.27 8.27 3.93
C LEU A 178 0.10 8.40 2.95
N LEU A 179 0.41 8.41 1.66
CA LEU A 179 -0.58 8.44 0.58
C LEU A 179 -0.33 7.25 -0.35
N PHE A 180 -1.37 6.45 -0.55
CA PHE A 180 -1.38 5.35 -1.50
C PHE A 180 -2.16 5.79 -2.74
N ASP A 181 -1.47 5.89 -3.88
CA ASP A 181 -2.05 6.16 -5.19
C ASP A 181 -2.10 4.86 -5.95
N ILE A 182 -3.27 4.20 -5.94
CA ILE A 182 -3.47 2.82 -6.39
C ILE A 182 -3.93 2.81 -7.84
N TYR A 183 -3.36 1.91 -8.64
CA TYR A 183 -3.64 1.70 -10.05
C TYR A 183 -4.21 0.30 -10.29
N VAL A 184 -4.94 0.15 -11.39
CA VAL A 184 -5.40 -1.15 -11.86
C VAL A 184 -4.21 -2.02 -12.29
N THR A 185 -4.33 -3.31 -12.05
CA THR A 185 -3.34 -4.33 -12.43
C THR A 185 -3.68 -5.04 -13.74
N GLU A 186 -4.91 -4.92 -14.22
CA GLU A 186 -5.40 -5.50 -15.46
C GLU A 186 -6.18 -4.46 -16.25
N LEU A 187 -5.72 -4.14 -17.45
CA LEU A 187 -6.33 -3.11 -18.31
C LEU A 187 -7.45 -3.65 -19.19
N TYR A 188 -7.51 -4.96 -19.39
CA TYR A 188 -8.46 -5.62 -20.30
C TYR A 188 -9.61 -6.29 -19.55
N ASP A 189 -9.51 -6.42 -18.26
CA ASP A 189 -10.51 -6.97 -17.37
C ASP A 189 -11.22 -5.85 -16.58
N ASN A 190 -12.54 -5.81 -16.63
CA ASN A 190 -13.34 -4.87 -15.85
C ASN A 190 -13.18 -5.04 -14.32
N TRP A 191 -12.56 -6.13 -13.87
CA TRP A 191 -12.37 -6.50 -12.48
C TRP A 191 -10.96 -6.21 -11.96
N GLY A 192 -10.08 -5.63 -12.75
CA GLY A 192 -8.64 -5.53 -12.52
C GLY A 192 -8.14 -4.71 -11.31
N ASN A 193 -8.99 -4.38 -10.33
CA ASN A 193 -8.57 -3.69 -9.10
C ASN A 193 -8.15 -4.70 -8.01
N THR A 194 -6.96 -4.50 -7.45
CA THR A 194 -6.34 -5.37 -6.44
C THR A 194 -7.19 -5.50 -5.18
N PHE A 195 -7.28 -6.72 -4.65
CA PHE A 195 -7.85 -7.04 -3.34
C PHE A 195 -6.79 -6.84 -2.25
N TYR A 196 -6.71 -5.63 -1.71
CA TYR A 196 -5.82 -5.34 -0.58
C TYR A 196 -6.40 -5.91 0.71
N SER A 197 -5.62 -6.76 1.38
CA SER A 197 -6.03 -7.46 2.60
C SER A 197 -5.59 -6.75 3.86
N GLU A 198 -4.35 -6.19 3.87
CA GLU A 198 -3.78 -5.53 5.05
C GLU A 198 -2.62 -4.59 4.66
N ILE A 199 -2.36 -3.59 5.49
CA ILE A 199 -1.20 -2.71 5.39
C ILE A 199 -0.63 -2.50 6.80
N ASP A 200 0.62 -2.90 7.01
CA ASP A 200 1.36 -2.66 8.24
C ASP A 200 2.30 -1.47 8.11
N VAL A 201 2.46 -0.71 9.18
CA VAL A 201 3.45 0.36 9.31
C VAL A 201 4.33 0.13 10.53
N ILE A 202 5.57 -0.23 10.30
CA ILE A 202 6.54 -0.58 11.34
C ILE A 202 7.37 0.66 11.69
N ARG A 203 7.42 1.00 12.97
CA ARG A 203 8.28 2.07 13.50
C ARG A 203 9.73 1.58 13.67
N LYS A 204 10.69 2.52 13.59
CA LYS A 204 12.07 2.29 14.04
C LYS A 204 12.15 2.18 15.54
#